data_c2a1605b9f0ce0a486d4248ffd314c51
#
_entry.id   c2a1605b9f0ce0a486d4248ffd314c51
#
_cell.length_a   1.000
_cell.length_b   1.000
_cell.length_c   1.000
_cell.angle_alpha   90.00
_cell.angle_beta   90.00
_cell.angle_gamma   90.00
#
_symmetry.space_group_name_H-M   'P 1'
#
loop_
_entity.id
_entity.type
_entity.pdbx_description
1 polymer ?
#
loop_
_entity_poly.entity_id
_entity_poly.type
_entity_poly.pdbx_seq_one_letter_code
_entity_poly.pdbx_strand_id
1 'polypeptide(L)'
;MNTYLISVRPTWADAFFNTHNPKSIELRKGSFGACLKPGDRIAIYATMPSAEVIGIVRFVKRESLAIDRLWRASEQGKLAKVSRPQFDAYYANQESGIGVWVAAPELLPSPIALPRLRQNWGQRWQPPQQIQQLTPEQIAFIKGGVNGA
;
A
#
# COMPACT_ATOMS: atom_id res chain seq x y z
N MET A 1 8.11 1.38 16.23
CA MET A 1 7.12 1.50 15.15
C MET A 1 7.81 2.04 13.91
N ASN A 2 7.70 1.32 12.80
CA ASN A 2 8.36 1.69 11.55
C ASN A 2 7.34 2.21 10.55
N THR A 3 7.83 2.92 9.54
CA THR A 3 7.04 3.36 8.38
C THR A 3 7.65 2.77 7.12
N TYR A 4 6.81 2.19 6.30
CA TYR A 4 7.18 1.57 5.03
C TYR A 4 6.49 2.31 3.90
N LEU A 5 6.96 2.10 2.68
CA LEU A 5 6.33 2.61 1.47
C LEU A 5 6.10 1.43 0.53
N ILE A 6 4.90 1.35 -0.01
CA ILE A 6 4.54 0.34 -1.02
C ILE A 6 4.06 1.03 -2.29
N SER A 7 4.30 0.38 -3.42
CA SER A 7 3.83 0.84 -4.73
C SER A 7 2.54 0.11 -5.08
N VAL A 8 1.51 0.86 -5.44
CA VAL A 8 0.18 0.33 -5.77
C VAL A 8 -0.33 1.01 -7.03
N ARG A 9 -0.99 0.27 -7.91
CA ARG A 9 -1.58 0.88 -9.12
C ARG A 9 -2.62 1.93 -8.72
N PRO A 10 -2.77 3.02 -9.50
CA PRO A 10 -3.59 4.16 -9.09
C PRO A 10 -5.01 3.82 -8.68
N THR A 11 -5.69 2.94 -9.40
CA THR A 11 -7.06 2.56 -9.08
C THR A 11 -7.18 2.00 -7.66
N TRP A 12 -6.26 1.10 -7.28
CA TRP A 12 -6.28 0.49 -5.96
C TRP A 12 -5.63 1.37 -4.90
N ALA A 13 -4.66 2.22 -5.29
CA ALA A 13 -4.06 3.19 -4.38
C ALA A 13 -5.13 4.17 -3.88
N ASP A 14 -5.91 4.73 -4.80
CA ASP A 14 -6.99 5.66 -4.46
C ASP A 14 -8.07 5.00 -3.59
N ALA A 15 -8.33 3.72 -3.81
CA ALA A 15 -9.37 2.98 -3.12
C ALA A 15 -9.13 2.90 -1.60
N PHE A 16 -7.87 2.93 -1.14
CA PHE A 16 -7.58 2.95 0.31
C PHE A 16 -8.20 4.17 1.00
N PHE A 17 -8.39 5.25 0.26
CA PHE A 17 -8.80 6.54 0.81
C PHE A 17 -10.23 6.92 0.47
N ASN A 18 -11.01 5.97 -0.03
CA ASN A 18 -12.45 6.17 -0.24
C ASN A 18 -13.12 6.34 1.12
N THR A 19 -13.82 7.48 1.32
CA THR A 19 -14.37 7.83 2.63
C THR A 19 -15.53 6.95 3.07
N HIS A 20 -16.28 6.38 2.13
CA HIS A 20 -17.47 5.58 2.45
C HIS A 20 -17.17 4.09 2.55
N ASN A 21 -16.24 3.60 1.75
CA ASN A 21 -15.95 2.18 1.67
C ASN A 21 -14.49 1.98 1.28
N PRO A 22 -13.54 2.27 2.21
CA PRO A 22 -12.13 2.17 1.88
C PRO A 22 -11.68 0.73 1.65
N LYS A 23 -10.73 0.56 0.72
CA LYS A 23 -10.00 -0.68 0.59
C LYS A 23 -9.25 -0.93 1.90
N SER A 24 -9.37 -2.15 2.44
CA SER A 24 -8.75 -2.50 3.73
C SER A 24 -7.85 -3.72 3.65
N ILE A 25 -7.70 -4.34 2.48
CA ILE A 25 -6.79 -5.46 2.26
C ILE A 25 -6.00 -5.22 0.98
N GLU A 26 -4.66 -5.30 1.10
CA GLU A 26 -3.77 -5.37 -0.04
C GLU A 26 -3.44 -6.83 -0.32
N LEU A 27 -3.63 -7.26 -1.56
CA LEU A 27 -3.39 -8.64 -1.98
C LEU A 27 -2.05 -8.72 -2.70
N ARG A 28 -1.19 -9.61 -2.24
CA ARG A 28 0.15 -9.79 -2.79
C ARG A 28 0.54 -11.26 -2.84
N LYS A 29 1.76 -11.53 -3.31
CA LYS A 29 2.33 -12.87 -3.46
C LYS A 29 3.65 -12.99 -2.70
N GLY A 30 4.09 -14.22 -2.52
CA GLY A 30 5.42 -14.50 -1.97
C GLY A 30 5.57 -14.07 -0.52
N SER A 31 6.64 -13.37 -0.24
CA SER A 31 6.97 -12.92 1.12
C SER A 31 6.60 -11.46 1.40
N PHE A 32 5.80 -10.85 0.54
CA PHE A 32 5.44 -9.43 0.68
C PHE A 32 4.97 -9.12 2.10
N GLY A 33 5.54 -8.06 2.67
CA GLY A 33 5.10 -7.56 3.97
C GLY A 33 5.53 -8.36 5.17
N ALA A 34 6.42 -9.36 5.02
CA ALA A 34 6.89 -10.19 6.13
C ALA A 34 7.57 -9.38 7.24
N CYS A 35 8.09 -8.21 6.92
CA CYS A 35 8.74 -7.31 7.88
C CYS A 35 7.74 -6.51 8.73
N LEU A 36 6.49 -6.41 8.32
CA LEU A 36 5.49 -5.56 8.97
C LEU A 36 5.09 -6.11 10.35
N LYS A 37 4.90 -5.19 11.29
CA LYS A 37 4.42 -5.49 12.64
C LYS A 37 3.23 -4.60 12.98
N PRO A 38 2.28 -5.10 13.81
CA PRO A 38 1.12 -4.30 14.20
C PRO A 38 1.52 -2.91 14.69
N GLY A 39 0.83 -1.90 14.17
CA GLY A 39 1.10 -0.51 14.49
C GLY A 39 2.04 0.18 13.51
N ASP A 40 2.76 -0.56 12.67
CA ASP A 40 3.56 0.05 11.61
C ASP A 40 2.66 0.84 10.65
N ARG A 41 3.24 1.84 10.01
CA ARG A 41 2.55 2.66 9.03
C ARG A 41 3.04 2.33 7.63
N ILE A 42 2.16 2.50 6.66
CA ILE A 42 2.46 2.23 5.26
C ILE A 42 2.07 3.45 4.44
N ALA A 43 3.06 4.11 3.84
CA ALA A 43 2.82 5.17 2.87
C ALA A 43 2.48 4.53 1.53
N ILE A 44 1.50 5.06 0.84
CA ILE A 44 0.99 4.54 -0.42
C ILE A 44 1.50 5.40 -1.57
N TYR A 45 2.33 4.78 -2.42
CA TYR A 45 2.81 5.39 -3.67
C TYR A 45 1.95 4.86 -4.82
N ALA A 46 1.22 5.75 -5.47
CA ALA A 46 0.45 5.40 -6.67
C ALA A 46 1.39 5.38 -7.87
N THR A 47 1.46 4.26 -8.57
CA THR A 47 2.38 4.10 -9.71
C THR A 47 1.92 4.94 -10.91
N MET A 48 2.73 4.91 -12.00
CA MET A 48 2.37 5.62 -13.23
C MET A 48 0.93 5.30 -13.68
N PRO A 49 0.17 6.25 -14.20
CA PRO A 49 0.60 7.61 -14.55
C PRO A 49 0.60 8.62 -13.38
N SER A 50 0.08 8.25 -12.22
CA SER A 50 0.03 9.17 -11.07
C SER A 50 1.42 9.52 -10.53
N ALA A 51 2.24 8.52 -10.27
CA ALA A 51 3.63 8.65 -9.82
C ALA A 51 3.77 9.61 -8.63
N GLU A 52 3.09 9.30 -7.52
CA GLU A 52 3.06 10.18 -6.34
C GLU A 52 2.69 9.42 -5.07
N VAL A 53 3.18 9.90 -3.92
CA VAL A 53 2.71 9.44 -2.60
C VAL A 53 1.41 10.17 -2.30
N ILE A 54 0.36 9.42 -2.01
CA ILE A 54 -0.98 10.01 -1.84
C ILE A 54 -1.48 9.98 -0.40
N GLY A 55 -1.00 9.07 0.43
CA GLY A 55 -1.49 8.97 1.80
C GLY A 55 -0.80 7.88 2.59
N ILE A 56 -1.29 7.65 3.80
CA ILE A 56 -0.71 6.70 4.76
C ILE A 56 -1.84 5.86 5.36
N VAL A 57 -1.59 4.58 5.56
CA VAL A 57 -2.49 3.66 6.27
C VAL A 57 -1.73 3.00 7.42
N ARG A 58 -2.45 2.41 8.36
CA ARG A 58 -1.85 1.66 9.47
C ARG A 58 -1.95 0.17 9.19
N PHE A 59 -0.85 -0.55 9.39
CA PHE A 59 -0.83 -2.00 9.28
C PHE A 59 -1.56 -2.64 10.46
N VAL A 60 -2.45 -3.60 10.18
CA VAL A 60 -3.20 -4.35 11.20
C VAL A 60 -2.65 -5.76 11.34
N LYS A 61 -2.65 -6.52 10.25
CA LYS A 61 -2.17 -7.91 10.26
C LYS A 61 -1.82 -8.38 8.86
N ARG A 62 -1.05 -9.45 8.78
CA ARG A 62 -0.68 -10.13 7.55
C ARG A 62 -0.98 -11.62 7.69
N GLU A 63 -1.58 -12.20 6.67
CA GLU A 63 -1.83 -13.63 6.64
C GLU A 63 -1.45 -14.21 5.27
N SER A 64 -0.82 -15.39 5.30
CA SER A 64 -0.60 -16.23 4.12
C SER A 64 -1.68 -17.30 4.13
N LEU A 65 -2.53 -17.32 3.12
CA LEU A 65 -3.69 -18.21 3.07
C LEU A 65 -3.78 -18.91 1.71
N ALA A 66 -4.33 -20.12 1.73
CA ALA A 66 -4.72 -20.77 0.48
C ALA A 66 -5.67 -19.86 -0.29
N ILE A 67 -5.62 -19.93 -1.62
CA ILE A 67 -6.33 -18.99 -2.50
C ILE A 67 -7.81 -18.89 -2.16
N ASP A 68 -8.49 -20.02 -1.97
CA ASP A 68 -9.94 -20.01 -1.68
C ASP A 68 -10.23 -19.36 -0.33
N ARG A 69 -9.37 -19.58 0.67
CA ARG A 69 -9.51 -18.97 1.98
C ARG A 69 -9.27 -17.47 1.93
N LEU A 70 -8.29 -17.05 1.13
CA LEU A 70 -7.99 -15.63 0.96
C LEU A 70 -9.17 -14.92 0.30
N TRP A 71 -9.78 -15.55 -0.71
CA TRP A 71 -10.97 -14.99 -1.35
C TRP A 71 -12.10 -14.75 -0.34
N ARG A 72 -12.36 -15.75 0.53
CA ARG A 72 -13.37 -15.62 1.57
C ARG A 72 -13.00 -14.58 2.63
N ALA A 73 -11.73 -14.56 3.05
CA ALA A 73 -11.23 -13.60 4.04
C ALA A 73 -11.33 -12.16 3.53
N SER A 74 -11.24 -11.95 2.22
CA SER A 74 -11.41 -10.64 1.59
C SER A 74 -12.87 -10.28 1.35
N GLU A 75 -13.81 -11.06 1.89
CA GLU A 75 -15.25 -10.92 1.66
C GLU A 75 -15.57 -10.93 0.16
N GLN A 76 -15.06 -11.96 -0.51
CA GLN A 76 -15.27 -12.15 -1.94
C GLN A 76 -14.74 -10.96 -2.75
N GLY A 77 -13.54 -10.49 -2.38
CA GLY A 77 -12.86 -9.41 -3.05
C GLY A 77 -13.31 -8.01 -2.66
N LYS A 78 -14.36 -7.87 -1.89
CA LYS A 78 -14.93 -6.55 -1.54
C LYS A 78 -13.95 -5.68 -0.76
N LEU A 79 -13.25 -6.26 0.20
CA LEU A 79 -12.31 -5.51 1.04
C LEU A 79 -11.04 -5.12 0.29
N ALA A 80 -10.71 -5.82 -0.79
CA ALA A 80 -9.55 -5.53 -1.64
C ALA A 80 -9.92 -4.75 -2.89
N LYS A 81 -11.21 -4.55 -3.17
CA LYS A 81 -11.73 -3.88 -4.36
C LYS A 81 -11.34 -4.59 -5.66
N VAL A 82 -11.41 -5.93 -5.63
CA VAL A 82 -11.12 -6.76 -6.82
C VAL A 82 -12.32 -7.61 -7.16
N SER A 83 -12.53 -7.83 -8.45
CA SER A 83 -13.51 -8.79 -8.95
C SER A 83 -12.94 -10.20 -8.93
N ARG A 84 -13.80 -11.21 -9.06
CA ARG A 84 -13.34 -12.60 -9.14
C ARG A 84 -12.38 -12.82 -10.33
N PRO A 85 -12.69 -12.33 -11.55
CA PRO A 85 -11.75 -12.47 -12.66
C PRO A 85 -10.39 -11.81 -12.40
N GLN A 86 -10.37 -10.63 -11.79
CA GLN A 86 -9.11 -9.96 -11.42
C GLN A 86 -8.31 -10.78 -10.40
N PHE A 87 -8.98 -11.28 -9.37
CA PHE A 87 -8.37 -12.11 -8.34
C PHE A 87 -7.79 -13.39 -8.96
N ASP A 88 -8.57 -14.10 -9.76
CA ASP A 88 -8.13 -15.33 -10.38
C ASP A 88 -6.95 -15.12 -11.34
N ALA A 89 -6.96 -14.04 -12.11
CA ALA A 89 -5.87 -13.71 -13.01
C ALA A 89 -4.59 -13.41 -12.24
N TYR A 90 -4.70 -12.65 -11.15
CA TYR A 90 -3.54 -12.28 -10.33
C TYR A 90 -2.91 -13.50 -9.68
N TYR A 91 -3.73 -14.43 -9.17
CA TYR A 91 -3.25 -15.62 -8.47
C TYR A 91 -3.18 -16.88 -9.34
N ALA A 92 -3.23 -16.73 -10.66
CA ALA A 92 -3.10 -17.88 -11.57
C ALA A 92 -1.81 -18.66 -11.25
N ASN A 93 -1.93 -19.99 -11.13
CA ASN A 93 -0.84 -20.91 -10.79
C ASN A 93 -0.23 -20.69 -9.38
N GLN A 94 -0.95 -20.00 -8.50
CA GLN A 94 -0.53 -19.84 -7.10
C GLN A 94 -1.40 -20.72 -6.20
N GLU A 95 -0.78 -21.37 -5.22
CA GLU A 95 -1.52 -22.16 -4.21
C GLU A 95 -1.98 -21.31 -3.05
N SER A 96 -1.24 -20.23 -2.76
CA SER A 96 -1.53 -19.32 -1.67
C SER A 96 -1.27 -17.87 -2.07
N GLY A 97 -1.78 -16.95 -1.28
CA GLY A 97 -1.55 -15.53 -1.46
C GLY A 97 -1.41 -14.84 -0.11
N ILE A 98 -0.99 -13.59 -0.18
CA ILE A 98 -0.77 -12.76 1.00
C ILE A 98 -1.86 -11.71 1.09
N GLY A 99 -2.51 -11.63 2.25
CA GLY A 99 -3.39 -10.52 2.59
C GLY A 99 -2.73 -9.64 3.63
N VAL A 100 -2.71 -8.34 3.38
CA VAL A 100 -2.23 -7.34 4.32
C VAL A 100 -3.41 -6.45 4.69
N TRP A 101 -3.89 -6.57 5.93
CA TRP A 101 -5.01 -5.77 6.43
C TRP A 101 -4.50 -4.44 6.95
N VAL A 102 -5.20 -3.36 6.58
CA VAL A 102 -4.84 -2.00 6.96
C VAL A 102 -6.06 -1.26 7.49
N ALA A 103 -5.79 -0.16 8.20
CA ALA A 103 -6.83 0.69 8.78
C ALA A 103 -6.35 2.15 8.82
N ALA A 104 -7.24 3.03 9.32
CA ALA A 104 -6.93 4.43 9.58
C ALA A 104 -6.29 5.14 8.38
N PRO A 105 -6.94 5.13 7.20
CA PRO A 105 -6.40 5.83 6.04
C PRO A 105 -6.38 7.33 6.26
N GLU A 106 -5.27 7.97 5.85
CA GLU A 106 -5.07 9.40 5.96
C GLU A 106 -4.46 9.92 4.67
N LEU A 107 -5.25 10.69 3.92
CA LEU A 107 -4.74 11.35 2.71
C LEU A 107 -3.76 12.45 3.09
N LEU A 108 -2.70 12.60 2.31
CA LEU A 108 -1.88 13.81 2.40
C LEU A 108 -2.72 15.00 1.91
N PRO A 109 -2.53 16.21 2.49
CA PRO A 109 -3.20 17.41 1.98
C PRO A 109 -2.91 17.66 0.51
N SER A 110 -1.69 17.30 0.07
CA SER A 110 -1.27 17.37 -1.32
C SER A 110 -0.39 16.18 -1.61
N PRO A 111 -0.67 15.43 -2.70
CA PRO A 111 0.21 14.32 -3.09
C PRO A 111 1.62 14.82 -3.35
N ILE A 112 2.61 13.95 -3.12
CA ILE A 112 4.03 14.29 -3.34
C ILE A 112 4.50 13.55 -4.60
N ALA A 113 4.71 14.32 -5.66
CA ALA A 113 5.10 13.77 -6.95
C ALA A 113 6.53 13.24 -6.96
N LEU A 114 6.80 12.25 -7.81
CA LEU A 114 8.10 11.61 -7.92
C LEU A 114 9.27 12.60 -8.11
N PRO A 115 9.18 13.63 -8.95
CA PRO A 115 10.28 14.59 -9.05
C PRO A 115 10.62 15.26 -7.72
N ARG A 116 9.62 15.56 -6.91
CA ARG A 116 9.84 16.17 -5.60
C ARG A 116 10.43 15.18 -4.61
N LEU A 117 10.01 13.92 -4.65
CA LEU A 117 10.64 12.87 -3.85
C LEU A 117 12.12 12.76 -4.19
N ARG A 118 12.47 12.77 -5.47
CA ARG A 118 13.85 12.68 -5.92
C ARG A 118 14.70 13.89 -5.55
N GLN A 119 14.11 15.08 -5.53
CA GLN A 119 14.82 16.27 -5.04
C GLN A 119 15.25 16.12 -3.59
N ASN A 120 14.46 15.43 -2.77
CA ASN A 120 14.70 15.30 -1.33
C ASN A 120 15.37 14.00 -0.95
N TRP A 121 15.13 12.91 -1.70
CA TRP A 121 15.61 11.56 -1.36
C TRP A 121 16.76 11.10 -2.25
N GLY A 122 17.10 11.87 -3.26
CA GLY A 122 18.15 11.55 -4.21
C GLY A 122 17.61 11.32 -5.62
N GLN A 123 18.36 11.81 -6.61
CA GLN A 123 17.95 11.78 -8.02
C GLN A 123 17.79 10.35 -8.55
N ARG A 124 18.46 9.40 -7.91
CA ARG A 124 18.42 7.99 -8.32
C ARG A 124 17.39 7.17 -7.53
N TRP A 125 16.70 7.80 -6.59
CA TRP A 125 15.68 7.08 -5.81
C TRP A 125 14.60 6.55 -6.74
N GLN A 126 14.22 5.29 -6.53
CA GLN A 126 13.17 4.63 -7.29
C GLN A 126 12.10 4.12 -6.34
N PRO A 127 10.82 4.22 -6.71
CA PRO A 127 9.76 3.57 -5.94
C PRO A 127 10.04 2.06 -5.85
N PRO A 128 9.79 1.44 -4.70
CA PRO A 128 10.05 0.00 -4.56
C PRO A 128 9.10 -0.81 -5.43
N GLN A 129 9.57 -1.97 -5.92
CA GLN A 129 8.68 -2.90 -6.61
C GLN A 129 7.70 -3.55 -5.63
N GLN A 130 8.10 -3.74 -4.39
CA GLN A 130 7.27 -4.32 -3.34
C GLN A 130 7.15 -3.37 -2.16
N ILE A 131 8.11 -3.37 -1.25
CA ILE A 131 8.04 -2.61 0.00
C ILE A 131 9.43 -2.11 0.38
N GLN A 132 9.50 -0.91 0.93
CA GLN A 132 10.74 -0.29 1.40
C GLN A 132 10.51 0.35 2.75
N GLN A 133 11.42 0.09 3.70
CA GLN A 133 11.41 0.83 4.96
C GLN A 133 11.92 2.25 4.73
N LEU A 134 11.20 3.23 5.24
CA LEU A 134 11.59 4.63 5.13
C LEU A 134 12.51 5.02 6.29
N THR A 135 13.47 5.90 6.00
CA THR A 135 14.34 6.47 7.02
C THR A 135 13.59 7.55 7.81
N PRO A 136 14.08 7.95 9.01
CA PRO A 136 13.46 9.05 9.74
C PRO A 136 13.37 10.34 8.92
N GLU A 137 14.37 10.64 8.09
CA GLU A 137 14.37 11.82 7.23
C GLU A 137 13.29 11.73 6.15
N GLN A 138 13.13 10.57 5.54
CA GLN A 138 12.08 10.33 4.54
C GLN A 138 10.69 10.46 5.17
N ILE A 139 10.51 9.90 6.36
CA ILE A 139 9.26 9.99 7.11
C ILE A 139 8.94 11.46 7.42
N ALA A 140 9.92 12.20 7.92
CA ALA A 140 9.75 13.60 8.25
C ALA A 140 9.33 14.42 7.03
N PHE A 141 9.91 14.13 5.86
CA PHE A 141 9.56 14.81 4.63
C PHE A 141 8.07 14.58 4.25
N ILE A 142 7.61 13.34 4.35
CA ILE A 142 6.20 13.02 4.07
C ILE A 142 5.29 13.72 5.09
N LYS A 143 5.64 13.65 6.38
CA LYS A 143 4.86 14.28 7.45
C LYS A 143 4.87 15.80 7.36
N GLY A 144 5.94 16.40 6.88
CA GLY A 144 6.00 17.85 6.64
C GLY A 144 4.93 18.28 5.64
N GLY A 145 4.67 17.46 4.62
CA GLY A 145 3.57 17.68 3.70
C GLY A 145 2.21 17.58 4.36
N VAL A 146 2.07 16.69 5.36
CA VAL A 146 0.83 16.55 6.13
C VAL A 146 0.58 17.80 7.00
N ASN A 147 1.65 18.38 7.54
CA ASN A 147 1.55 19.54 8.44
C ASN A 147 1.51 20.88 7.69
N GLY A 148 1.27 20.88 6.40
CA GLY A 148 1.07 22.08 5.62
C GLY A 148 2.35 22.87 5.30
N ALA A 149 3.47 22.23 5.42
CA ALA A 149 4.74 22.87 5.10
C ALA A 149 4.98 22.96 3.60
#